data_9d85ce07281a7dc29fe109279e3eef9e
#
_entry.id   9d85ce07281a7dc29fe109279e3eef9e
#
_cell.length_a   1.000
_cell.length_b   1.000
_cell.length_c   1.000
_cell.angle_alpha   90.00
_cell.angle_beta   90.00
_cell.angle_gamma   90.00
#
_symmetry.space_group_name_H-M   'P 1'
#
loop_
_entity.id
_entity.type
_entity.pdbx_description
1 polymer ?
#
loop_
_entity_poly.entity_id
_entity_poly.type
_entity_poly.pdbx_seq_one_letter_code
_entity_poly.pdbx_strand_id
1 'polypeptide(L)'
;PTNWLQQVTGLSETNINLTASGDMLDGRFLLPEFVLKLHDKSYGYLLLQGLSLEKFLEEQPQVGVKANGLFDGVLPAVLVDGKVTVTGGKLAARAPGGLIEVAGNPAMDQLELSQPYLGLVFTALEHLNYTELSSSFDMIPNGDAQINIAVKGNSRDIERPVHLNYSHQENLIQLYKSTQIGNQLQSKIEAKVQ
;
A
#
# COMPACT_ATOMS: atom_id res chain seq x y z
N PRO A 1 -0.42 -35.02 -33.21
CA PRO A 1 -0.06 -35.22 -31.83
C PRO A 1 1.21 -34.48 -31.43
N THR A 2 2.20 -34.48 -32.34
CA THR A 2 3.42 -33.69 -32.08
C THR A 2 3.15 -32.20 -32.08
N ASN A 3 2.17 -31.76 -32.84
CA ASN A 3 1.86 -30.33 -32.94
C ASN A 3 1.27 -29.78 -31.65
N TRP A 4 0.43 -30.54 -30.97
CA TRP A 4 -0.13 -30.04 -29.75
C TRP A 4 0.90 -30.09 -28.61
N LEU A 5 1.79 -31.09 -28.60
CA LEU A 5 2.91 -31.12 -27.65
C LEU A 5 3.85 -29.96 -27.90
N GLN A 6 4.13 -29.64 -29.13
CA GLN A 6 4.93 -28.45 -29.47
C GLN A 6 4.23 -27.18 -29.09
N GLN A 7 2.92 -27.13 -29.24
CA GLN A 7 2.15 -25.98 -28.79
C GLN A 7 2.18 -25.84 -27.26
N VAL A 8 2.07 -26.94 -26.53
CA VAL A 8 2.15 -26.91 -25.07
C VAL A 8 3.56 -26.52 -24.61
N THR A 9 4.60 -27.10 -25.21
CA THR A 9 5.97 -26.72 -24.91
C THR A 9 6.28 -25.30 -25.41
N GLY A 10 5.73 -24.93 -26.55
CA GLY A 10 5.83 -23.56 -27.06
C GLY A 10 5.17 -22.55 -26.12
N LEU A 11 4.02 -22.91 -25.55
CA LEU A 11 3.36 -22.07 -24.55
C LEU A 11 4.20 -21.92 -23.29
N SER A 12 4.94 -22.94 -22.90
CA SER A 12 5.83 -22.84 -21.74
C SER A 12 7.01 -21.89 -21.97
N GLU A 13 7.37 -21.67 -23.23
CA GLU A 13 8.40 -20.71 -23.62
C GLU A 13 7.80 -19.38 -24.10
N THR A 14 6.49 -19.38 -24.33
CA THR A 14 5.81 -18.20 -24.84
C THR A 14 5.50 -17.22 -23.72
N ASN A 15 5.72 -15.96 -24.02
CA ASN A 15 5.32 -14.89 -23.14
C ASN A 15 3.81 -14.66 -23.25
N ILE A 16 3.15 -14.54 -22.11
CA ILE A 16 1.72 -14.21 -22.02
C ILE A 16 1.62 -12.73 -21.65
N ASN A 17 1.07 -11.94 -22.55
CA ASN A 17 0.86 -10.52 -22.30
C ASN A 17 -0.45 -10.33 -21.56
N LEU A 18 -0.38 -9.71 -20.38
CA LEU A 18 -1.53 -9.44 -19.55
C LEU A 18 -1.66 -7.94 -19.33
N THR A 19 -2.88 -7.47 -19.34
CA THR A 19 -3.23 -6.14 -18.89
C THR A 19 -4.37 -6.27 -17.91
N ALA A 20 -4.37 -5.42 -16.90
CA ALA A 20 -5.45 -5.39 -15.92
C ALA A 20 -5.68 -3.94 -15.48
N SER A 21 -6.92 -3.65 -15.16
CA SER A 21 -7.26 -2.37 -14.54
C SER A 21 -8.54 -2.54 -13.74
N GLY A 22 -8.73 -1.69 -12.77
CA GLY A 22 -9.93 -1.72 -11.96
C GLY A 22 -10.03 -0.52 -11.06
N ASP A 23 -11.19 -0.40 -10.44
CA ASP A 23 -11.43 0.65 -9.47
C ASP A 23 -10.98 0.19 -8.08
N MET A 24 -10.41 1.11 -7.32
CA MET A 24 -9.86 0.83 -6.00
C MET A 24 -9.81 2.13 -5.21
N LEU A 25 -10.42 2.15 -4.02
CA LEU A 25 -10.36 3.30 -3.11
C LEU A 25 -10.70 4.64 -3.80
N ASP A 26 -11.77 4.64 -4.58
CA ASP A 26 -12.24 5.77 -5.39
C ASP A 26 -11.25 6.22 -6.48
N GLY A 27 -10.17 5.51 -6.66
CA GLY A 27 -9.21 5.70 -7.73
C GLY A 27 -9.13 4.47 -8.61
N ARG A 28 -7.97 4.24 -9.21
CA ARG A 28 -7.77 3.12 -10.12
C ARG A 28 -6.41 2.47 -9.92
N PHE A 29 -6.37 1.16 -10.16
CA PHE A 29 -5.11 0.48 -10.39
C PHE A 29 -5.01 0.07 -11.86
N LEU A 30 -3.78 0.02 -12.35
CA LEU A 30 -3.47 -0.37 -13.72
C LEU A 30 -2.25 -1.27 -13.72
N LEU A 31 -2.38 -2.39 -14.41
CA LEU A 31 -1.25 -3.22 -14.81
C LEU A 31 -1.15 -3.06 -16.33
N PRO A 32 -0.38 -2.08 -16.83
CA PRO A 32 -0.48 -1.66 -18.23
C PRO A 32 0.05 -2.71 -19.18
N GLU A 33 1.15 -3.32 -18.86
CA GLU A 33 1.74 -4.36 -19.67
C GLU A 33 2.54 -5.28 -18.78
N PHE A 34 2.07 -6.50 -18.61
CA PHE A 34 2.76 -7.50 -17.83
C PHE A 34 3.01 -8.71 -18.73
N VAL A 35 4.28 -9.02 -18.94
CA VAL A 35 4.67 -10.17 -19.72
C VAL A 35 4.94 -11.32 -18.77
N LEU A 36 3.99 -12.24 -18.67
CA LEU A 36 4.11 -13.43 -17.83
C LEU A 36 4.98 -14.46 -18.53
N LYS A 37 6.07 -14.85 -17.89
CA LYS A 37 6.97 -15.90 -18.35
C LYS A 37 6.80 -17.10 -17.42
N LEU A 38 6.49 -18.26 -17.98
CA LEU A 38 6.13 -19.42 -17.19
C LEU A 38 7.36 -20.08 -16.49
N HIS A 39 8.54 -19.92 -17.06
CA HIS A 39 9.76 -20.53 -16.54
C HIS A 39 10.88 -19.53 -16.26
N ASP A 40 10.54 -18.26 -16.16
CA ASP A 40 11.52 -17.21 -15.92
C ASP A 40 10.86 -16.11 -15.09
N LYS A 41 11.65 -15.13 -14.71
CA LYS A 41 11.17 -13.96 -13.99
C LYS A 41 10.26 -13.11 -14.88
N SER A 42 9.15 -12.69 -14.35
CA SER A 42 8.22 -11.77 -15.00
C SER A 42 8.31 -10.41 -14.34
N TYR A 43 8.49 -9.37 -15.13
CA TYR A 43 8.64 -7.99 -14.66
C TYR A 43 7.43 -7.17 -15.06
N GLY A 44 6.97 -6.33 -14.16
CA GLY A 44 5.84 -5.46 -14.45
C GLY A 44 5.80 -4.28 -13.49
N TYR A 45 4.87 -3.37 -13.76
CA TYR A 45 4.62 -2.21 -12.94
C TYR A 45 3.14 -2.18 -12.61
N LEU A 46 2.83 -2.04 -11.32
CA LEU A 46 1.48 -1.72 -10.90
C LEU A 46 1.39 -0.20 -10.71
N LEU A 47 0.48 0.42 -11.43
CA LEU A 47 0.22 1.85 -11.32
C LEU A 47 -1.02 2.07 -10.47
N LEU A 48 -0.94 3.02 -9.55
CA LEU A 48 -2.03 3.43 -8.69
C LEU A 48 -2.34 4.89 -8.98
N GLN A 49 -3.60 5.21 -9.22
CA GLN A 49 -4.01 6.54 -9.66
C GLN A 49 -5.18 7.04 -8.82
N GLY A 50 -4.96 8.16 -8.15
CA GLY A 50 -5.99 8.86 -7.43
C GLY A 50 -6.63 8.08 -6.28
N LEU A 51 -5.84 7.27 -5.57
CA LEU A 51 -6.35 6.51 -4.42
C LEU A 51 -6.69 7.44 -3.28
N SER A 52 -7.88 7.30 -2.71
CA SER A 52 -8.33 8.11 -1.58
C SER A 52 -7.79 7.57 -0.26
N LEU A 53 -7.01 8.38 0.44
CA LEU A 53 -6.54 8.03 1.78
C LEU A 53 -7.70 7.96 2.77
N GLU A 54 -8.68 8.83 2.63
CA GLU A 54 -9.88 8.82 3.46
C GLU A 54 -10.62 7.50 3.33
N LYS A 55 -10.80 7.02 2.11
CA LYS A 55 -11.47 5.75 1.84
C LYS A 55 -10.71 4.57 2.41
N PHE A 56 -9.38 4.58 2.27
CA PHE A 56 -8.53 3.55 2.86
C PHE A 56 -8.68 3.47 4.38
N LEU A 57 -8.68 4.63 5.04
CA LEU A 57 -8.78 4.69 6.50
C LEU A 57 -10.18 4.34 7.02
N GLU A 58 -11.23 4.59 6.24
CA GLU A 58 -12.58 4.15 6.57
C GLU A 58 -12.68 2.63 6.69
N GLU A 59 -11.87 1.92 5.92
CA GLU A 59 -11.79 0.46 5.96
C GLU A 59 -10.92 -0.06 7.11
N GLN A 60 -10.27 0.85 7.86
CA GLN A 60 -9.37 0.52 8.98
C GLN A 60 -9.79 1.27 10.24
N PRO A 61 -10.97 0.99 10.80
CA PRO A 61 -11.54 1.80 11.87
C PRO A 61 -10.76 1.80 13.19
N GLN A 62 -9.89 0.79 13.42
CA GLN A 62 -9.14 0.69 14.65
C GLN A 62 -7.95 1.64 14.74
N VAL A 63 -7.56 2.25 13.63
CA VAL A 63 -6.33 3.04 13.56
C VAL A 63 -6.44 4.34 14.35
N GLY A 64 -7.64 4.90 14.50
CA GLY A 64 -7.82 6.17 15.23
C GLY A 64 -7.25 7.37 14.49
N VAL A 65 -7.08 7.25 13.19
CA VAL A 65 -6.54 8.30 12.32
C VAL A 65 -7.61 8.69 11.32
N LYS A 66 -7.79 9.99 11.14
CA LYS A 66 -8.56 10.55 10.03
C LYS A 66 -7.60 11.30 9.13
N ALA A 67 -7.71 11.06 7.84
CA ALA A 67 -6.88 11.76 6.88
C ALA A 67 -7.57 11.77 5.53
N ASN A 68 -7.20 12.72 4.70
CA ASN A 68 -7.69 12.79 3.33
C ASN A 68 -6.52 13.08 2.38
N GLY A 69 -6.82 13.17 1.10
CA GLY A 69 -5.85 13.36 0.04
C GLY A 69 -5.89 12.22 -0.95
N LEU A 70 -5.42 12.50 -2.15
CA LEU A 70 -5.37 11.53 -3.24
C LEU A 70 -3.92 11.16 -3.53
N PHE A 71 -3.68 9.88 -3.80
CA PHE A 71 -2.35 9.33 -3.97
C PHE A 71 -2.19 8.64 -5.31
N ASP A 72 -1.03 8.84 -5.91
CA ASP A 72 -0.57 8.09 -7.06
C ASP A 72 0.62 7.24 -6.65
N GLY A 73 0.81 6.12 -7.33
CA GLY A 73 1.91 5.22 -7.01
C GLY A 73 2.38 4.42 -8.20
N VAL A 74 3.61 3.94 -8.09
CA VAL A 74 4.21 3.01 -9.04
C VAL A 74 4.91 1.93 -8.22
N LEU A 75 4.52 0.68 -8.43
CA LEU A 75 5.10 -0.46 -7.75
C LEU A 75 5.76 -1.38 -8.77
N PRO A 76 7.09 -1.26 -8.97
CA PRO A 76 7.80 -2.23 -9.82
C PRO A 76 7.78 -3.59 -9.15
N ALA A 77 7.39 -4.61 -9.88
CA ALA A 77 7.23 -5.94 -9.33
C ALA A 77 7.90 -7.01 -10.19
N VAL A 78 8.39 -8.02 -9.51
CA VAL A 78 8.95 -9.22 -10.15
C VAL A 78 8.19 -10.43 -9.64
N LEU A 79 7.68 -11.24 -10.54
CA LEU A 79 6.99 -12.48 -10.23
C LEU A 79 7.90 -13.66 -10.58
N VAL A 80 8.19 -14.51 -9.59
CA VAL A 80 8.98 -15.73 -9.75
C VAL A 80 8.33 -16.83 -8.94
N ASP A 81 7.97 -17.93 -9.59
CA ASP A 81 7.37 -19.11 -8.93
C ASP A 81 6.14 -18.74 -8.07
N GLY A 82 5.31 -17.86 -8.58
CA GLY A 82 4.09 -17.41 -7.88
C GLY A 82 4.33 -16.46 -6.72
N LYS A 83 5.57 -16.02 -6.52
CA LYS A 83 5.93 -15.09 -5.44
C LYS A 83 6.31 -13.74 -6.02
N VAL A 84 5.93 -12.68 -5.31
CA VAL A 84 6.11 -11.31 -5.76
C VAL A 84 7.18 -10.62 -4.92
N THR A 85 8.09 -9.93 -5.61
CA THR A 85 9.03 -8.99 -5.01
C THR A 85 8.74 -7.60 -5.55
N VAL A 86 8.69 -6.61 -4.66
CA VAL A 86 8.56 -5.20 -5.05
C VAL A 86 9.82 -4.47 -4.61
N THR A 87 10.45 -3.77 -5.54
CA THR A 87 11.67 -3.00 -5.25
C THR A 87 11.51 -1.60 -5.78
N GLY A 88 11.70 -0.62 -4.90
CA GLY A 88 11.63 0.78 -5.29
C GLY A 88 10.21 1.27 -5.58
N GLY A 89 9.20 0.67 -4.94
CA GLY A 89 7.84 1.18 -5.02
C GLY A 89 7.73 2.56 -4.41
N LYS A 90 6.89 3.40 -4.99
CA LYS A 90 6.70 4.78 -4.55
C LYS A 90 5.23 5.16 -4.60
N LEU A 91 4.80 5.84 -3.55
CA LEU A 91 3.49 6.49 -3.50
C LEU A 91 3.69 7.94 -3.10
N ALA A 92 2.87 8.83 -3.64
CA ALA A 92 2.95 10.24 -3.31
C ALA A 92 1.57 10.89 -3.38
N ALA A 93 1.33 11.81 -2.45
CA ALA A 93 0.11 12.58 -2.45
C ALA A 93 0.12 13.59 -3.60
N ARG A 94 -1.05 13.77 -4.21
CA ARG A 94 -1.26 14.85 -5.18
C ARG A 94 -1.34 16.19 -4.47
N ALA A 95 -0.86 17.24 -5.13
CA ALA A 95 -1.10 18.60 -4.65
C ALA A 95 -2.61 18.86 -4.59
N PRO A 96 -3.10 19.60 -3.63
CA PRO A 96 -2.39 20.39 -2.62
C PRO A 96 -2.03 19.64 -1.36
N GLY A 97 -2.21 18.33 -1.29
CA GLY A 97 -2.02 17.53 -0.10
C GLY A 97 -3.35 17.28 0.61
N GLY A 98 -3.35 17.36 1.92
CA GLY A 98 -4.55 17.07 2.70
C GLY A 98 -4.36 17.31 4.18
N LEU A 99 -5.25 16.71 4.96
CA LEU A 99 -5.29 16.85 6.41
C LEU A 99 -5.05 15.48 7.05
N ILE A 100 -4.28 15.46 8.12
CA ILE A 100 -4.11 14.30 9.00
C ILE A 100 -4.53 14.72 10.41
N GLU A 101 -5.42 13.94 11.01
CA GLU A 101 -5.85 14.13 12.40
C GLU A 101 -5.72 12.80 13.14
N VAL A 102 -4.91 12.79 14.18
CA VAL A 102 -4.74 11.63 15.04
C VAL A 102 -5.36 11.93 16.40
N ALA A 103 -6.35 11.14 16.78
CA ALA A 103 -6.97 11.27 18.08
C ALA A 103 -6.05 10.71 19.16
N GLY A 104 -5.89 11.43 20.26
CA GLY A 104 -5.14 10.95 21.40
C GLY A 104 -5.79 9.71 22.04
N ASN A 105 -4.96 8.84 22.59
CA ASN A 105 -5.42 7.65 23.32
C ASN A 105 -4.44 7.33 24.45
N PRO A 106 -4.84 6.46 25.41
CA PRO A 106 -3.97 6.13 26.54
C PRO A 106 -2.63 5.52 26.16
N ALA A 107 -2.56 4.78 25.05
CA ALA A 107 -1.29 4.20 24.59
C ALA A 107 -0.31 5.28 24.16
N MET A 108 -0.80 6.33 23.49
CA MET A 108 0.03 7.48 23.12
C MET A 108 0.52 8.24 24.34
N ASP A 109 -0.35 8.43 25.34
CA ASP A 109 0.03 9.09 26.58
C ASP A 109 1.16 8.34 27.30
N GLN A 110 1.09 7.01 27.31
CA GLN A 110 2.13 6.19 27.91
C GLN A 110 3.44 6.25 27.13
N LEU A 111 3.39 6.28 25.82
CA LEU A 111 4.57 6.44 24.98
C LEU A 111 5.23 7.80 25.22
N GLU A 112 4.43 8.85 25.39
CA GLU A 112 4.95 10.18 25.69
C GLU A 112 5.66 10.23 27.04
N LEU A 113 5.15 9.51 28.05
CA LEU A 113 5.79 9.43 29.35
C LEU A 113 7.17 8.77 29.27
N SER A 114 7.31 7.72 28.46
CA SER A 114 8.59 7.03 28.30
C SER A 114 9.53 7.73 27.33
N GLN A 115 9.00 8.46 26.36
CA GLN A 115 9.76 9.17 25.34
C GLN A 115 9.15 10.56 25.13
N PRO A 116 9.55 11.55 25.96
CA PRO A 116 8.91 12.87 25.96
C PRO A 116 8.93 13.61 24.61
N TYR A 117 9.92 13.34 23.75
CA TYR A 117 9.97 13.98 22.42
C TYR A 117 8.75 13.61 21.55
N LEU A 118 8.08 12.49 21.85
CA LEU A 118 6.88 12.09 21.10
C LEU A 118 5.69 13.03 21.36
N GLY A 119 5.70 13.77 22.46
CA GLY A 119 4.65 14.77 22.71
C GLY A 119 4.57 15.80 21.59
N LEU A 120 5.72 16.27 21.09
CA LEU A 120 5.74 17.20 19.98
C LEU A 120 5.21 16.57 18.69
N VAL A 121 5.58 15.32 18.45
CA VAL A 121 5.10 14.57 17.29
C VAL A 121 3.58 14.39 17.35
N PHE A 122 3.06 13.98 18.51
CA PHE A 122 1.62 13.79 18.69
C PHE A 122 0.85 15.09 18.56
N THR A 123 1.39 16.19 19.11
CA THR A 123 0.80 17.53 18.94
C THR A 123 0.72 17.91 17.45
N ALA A 124 1.80 17.66 16.71
CA ALA A 124 1.82 17.93 15.27
C ALA A 124 0.74 17.15 14.52
N LEU A 125 0.53 15.89 14.89
CA LEU A 125 -0.40 14.98 14.22
C LEU A 125 -1.87 15.20 14.63
N GLU A 126 -2.15 15.92 15.70
CA GLU A 126 -3.52 16.22 16.10
C GLU A 126 -4.27 16.97 15.00
N HIS A 127 -3.58 17.84 14.28
CA HIS A 127 -4.17 18.61 13.19
C HIS A 127 -3.08 19.08 12.23
N LEU A 128 -2.67 18.19 11.34
CA LEU A 128 -1.59 18.47 10.40
C LEU A 128 -2.15 18.68 9.00
N ASN A 129 -1.92 19.87 8.45
CA ASN A 129 -2.15 20.12 7.03
C ASN A 129 -0.87 19.76 6.29
N TYR A 130 -0.86 18.62 5.62
CA TYR A 130 0.32 18.22 4.87
C TYR A 130 0.23 18.74 3.43
N THR A 131 1.38 19.17 2.93
CA THR A 131 1.54 19.61 1.54
C THR A 131 2.26 18.56 0.71
N GLU A 132 3.09 17.75 1.35
CA GLU A 132 3.80 16.65 0.72
C GLU A 132 3.70 15.41 1.60
N LEU A 133 3.37 14.31 1.01
CA LEU A 133 3.48 13.00 1.63
C LEU A 133 3.98 12.03 0.58
N SER A 134 5.11 11.40 0.85
CA SER A 134 5.67 10.40 -0.03
C SER A 134 6.02 9.15 0.76
N SER A 135 5.95 8.01 0.09
CA SER A 135 6.26 6.73 0.70
C SER A 135 7.07 5.89 -0.26
N SER A 136 8.07 5.20 0.27
CA SER A 136 8.73 4.11 -0.44
C SER A 136 8.14 2.78 0.04
N PHE A 137 8.17 1.78 -0.84
CA PHE A 137 7.63 0.47 -0.54
C PHE A 137 8.50 -0.60 -1.17
N ASP A 138 8.98 -1.52 -0.34
CA ASP A 138 9.75 -2.67 -0.77
C ASP A 138 9.16 -3.91 -0.11
N MET A 139 9.13 -5.03 -0.83
CA MET A 139 8.62 -6.29 -0.31
C MET A 139 9.43 -7.44 -0.87
N ILE A 140 9.84 -8.36 -0.01
CA ILE A 140 10.50 -9.60 -0.40
C ILE A 140 9.47 -10.73 -0.56
N PRO A 141 9.85 -11.87 -1.18
CA PRO A 141 8.88 -12.92 -1.54
C PRO A 141 8.07 -13.51 -0.39
N ASN A 142 8.59 -13.51 0.84
CA ASN A 142 7.83 -14.03 2.00
C ASN A 142 6.76 -13.07 2.51
N GLY A 143 6.65 -11.89 1.90
CA GLY A 143 5.68 -10.87 2.29
C GLY A 143 6.20 -9.81 3.25
N ASP A 144 7.44 -9.93 3.72
CA ASP A 144 8.02 -8.89 4.57
C ASP A 144 8.21 -7.61 3.78
N ALA A 145 7.53 -6.55 4.20
CA ALA A 145 7.54 -5.26 3.55
C ALA A 145 8.16 -4.20 4.44
N GLN A 146 8.86 -3.27 3.80
CA GLN A 146 9.42 -2.08 4.42
C GLN A 146 8.73 -0.87 3.81
N ILE A 147 8.14 -0.05 4.65
CA ILE A 147 7.44 1.17 4.26
C ILE A 147 8.11 2.34 4.95
N ASN A 148 8.53 3.35 4.19
CA ASN A 148 9.10 4.57 4.74
C ASN A 148 8.27 5.74 4.26
N ILE A 149 7.76 6.51 5.20
CA ILE A 149 6.85 7.63 4.93
C ILE A 149 7.53 8.93 5.34
N ALA A 150 7.49 9.92 4.47
CA ALA A 150 7.95 11.28 4.74
C ALA A 150 6.78 12.24 4.56
N VAL A 151 6.50 13.04 5.58
CA VAL A 151 5.39 14.00 5.57
C VAL A 151 5.93 15.38 5.84
N LYS A 152 5.49 16.36 5.06
CA LYS A 152 5.80 17.77 5.25
C LYS A 152 4.51 18.58 5.27
N GLY A 153 4.43 19.50 6.21
CA GLY A 153 3.25 20.34 6.29
C GLY A 153 3.31 21.30 7.45
N ASN A 154 2.14 21.77 7.85
CA ASN A 154 2.00 22.72 8.95
C ASN A 154 0.93 22.24 9.90
N SER A 155 1.23 22.29 11.19
CA SER A 155 0.28 21.98 12.24
C SER A 155 -0.29 23.28 12.83
N ARG A 156 -1.59 23.25 13.14
CA ARG A 156 -2.25 24.38 13.77
C ARG A 156 -1.58 24.78 15.09
N ASP A 157 -1.05 23.80 15.81
CA ASP A 157 -0.53 24.00 17.17
C ASP A 157 0.98 24.17 17.21
N ILE A 158 1.64 24.21 16.06
CA ILE A 158 3.10 24.36 15.96
C ILE A 158 3.40 25.45 14.95
N GLU A 159 4.19 26.45 15.35
CA GLU A 159 4.50 27.61 14.49
C GLU A 159 5.49 27.31 13.37
N ARG A 160 6.22 26.21 13.47
CA ARG A 160 7.26 25.85 12.51
C ARG A 160 6.71 24.85 11.49
N PRO A 161 7.27 24.81 10.29
CA PRO A 161 6.99 23.69 9.37
C PRO A 161 7.31 22.36 10.01
N VAL A 162 6.45 21.37 9.76
CA VAL A 162 6.58 20.04 10.34
C VAL A 162 7.13 19.09 9.29
N HIS A 163 8.18 18.34 9.65
CA HIS A 163 8.74 17.27 8.83
C HIS A 163 8.75 16.01 9.68
N LEU A 164 8.02 14.99 9.27
CA LEU A 164 7.95 13.72 9.98
C LEU A 164 8.40 12.60 9.07
N ASN A 165 9.18 11.68 9.63
CA ASN A 165 9.59 10.45 8.96
C ASN A 165 9.13 9.27 9.80
N TYR A 166 8.54 8.29 9.15
CA TYR A 166 8.05 7.09 9.82
C TYR A 166 8.46 5.87 9.00
N SER A 167 9.00 4.88 9.68
CA SER A 167 9.37 3.60 9.08
C SER A 167 8.54 2.49 9.70
N HIS A 168 7.99 1.64 8.86
CA HIS A 168 7.16 0.53 9.30
C HIS A 168 7.57 -0.74 8.59
N GLN A 169 7.64 -1.84 9.35
CA GLN A 169 7.88 -3.17 8.81
C GLN A 169 6.67 -4.04 9.13
N GLU A 170 6.19 -4.72 8.12
CA GLU A 170 5.00 -5.56 8.24
C GLU A 170 5.10 -6.74 7.29
N ASN A 171 4.66 -7.91 7.72
CA ASN A 171 4.49 -9.01 6.78
C ASN A 171 3.07 -8.94 6.21
N LEU A 172 2.98 -8.54 4.95
CA LEU A 172 1.69 -8.29 4.30
C LEU A 172 0.91 -9.57 4.01
N ILE A 173 1.61 -10.68 3.77
CA ILE A 173 0.94 -11.97 3.57
C ILE A 173 0.26 -12.42 4.86
N GLN A 174 0.95 -12.30 5.99
CA GLN A 174 0.36 -12.64 7.27
C GLN A 174 -0.76 -11.68 7.68
N LEU A 175 -0.59 -10.40 7.41
CA LEU A 175 -1.62 -9.41 7.66
C LEU A 175 -2.89 -9.72 6.85
N TYR A 176 -2.73 -10.03 5.58
CA TYR A 176 -3.84 -10.44 4.72
C TYR A 176 -4.53 -11.70 5.25
N LYS A 177 -3.76 -12.71 5.64
CA LYS A 177 -4.30 -13.94 6.21
C LYS A 177 -5.08 -13.69 7.50
N SER A 178 -4.58 -12.81 8.37
CA SER A 178 -5.25 -12.50 9.63
C SER A 178 -6.56 -11.74 9.41
N THR A 179 -6.63 -10.83 8.46
CA THR A 179 -7.87 -10.14 8.10
C THR A 179 -8.87 -11.09 7.43
N GLN A 180 -8.37 -12.03 6.65
CA GLN A 180 -9.20 -13.04 5.98
C GLN A 180 -9.89 -14.00 6.96
N ILE A 181 -9.30 -14.28 8.11
CA ILE A 181 -9.91 -15.15 9.11
C ILE A 181 -11.29 -14.62 9.55
N GLY A 182 -11.40 -13.31 9.74
CA GLY A 182 -12.66 -12.68 10.12
C GLY A 182 -13.70 -12.63 9.02
N ASN A 183 -13.29 -12.65 7.77
CA ASN A 183 -14.18 -12.44 6.61
C ASN A 183 -14.39 -13.70 5.76
N GLN A 184 -13.82 -14.82 6.15
CA GLN A 184 -13.87 -16.05 5.35
C GLN A 184 -15.26 -16.55 5.03
N LEU A 185 -16.17 -16.51 6.00
CA LEU A 185 -17.52 -17.01 5.80
C LEU A 185 -18.27 -16.20 4.74
N GLN A 186 -18.13 -14.89 4.80
CA GLN A 186 -18.78 -14.01 3.84
C GLN A 186 -18.20 -14.19 2.44
N SER A 187 -16.89 -14.26 2.31
CA SER A 187 -16.22 -14.47 1.03
C SER A 187 -16.59 -15.80 0.39
N LYS A 188 -16.71 -16.86 1.18
CA LYS A 188 -17.11 -18.17 0.67
C LYS A 188 -18.55 -18.19 0.17
N ILE A 189 -19.43 -17.46 0.82
CA ILE A 189 -20.82 -17.35 0.39
C ILE A 189 -20.89 -16.63 -0.96
N GLU A 190 -20.18 -15.55 -1.11
CA GLU A 190 -20.13 -14.79 -2.37
C GLU A 190 -19.55 -15.62 -3.51
N ALA A 191 -18.51 -16.39 -3.27
CA ALA A 191 -17.90 -17.25 -4.27
C ALA A 191 -18.85 -18.34 -4.78
N LYS A 192 -19.78 -18.82 -3.95
CA LYS A 192 -20.77 -19.83 -4.34
C LYS A 192 -21.87 -19.28 -5.23
N VAL A 193 -22.12 -18.00 -5.18
CA VAL A 193 -23.16 -17.35 -5.97
C VAL A 193 -22.70 -17.13 -7.40
N GLN A 194 -21.41 -17.04 -7.64
CA GLN A 194 -20.84 -16.92 -8.96
C GLN A 194 -20.70 -18.27 -9.64
#